data_f30e6d6f3e540ebd3217729db11b0821
#
_entry.id   f30e6d6f3e540ebd3217729db11b0821
#
_cell.length_a   1.000
_cell.length_b   1.000
_cell.length_c   1.000
_cell.angle_alpha   90.00
_cell.angle_beta   90.00
_cell.angle_gamma   90.00
#
_symmetry.space_group_name_H-M   'P 1'
#
loop_
_entity.id
_entity.type
_entity.pdbx_description
1 polymer ?
#
loop_
_entity_poly.entity_id
_entity_poly.type
_entity_poly.pdbx_seq_one_letter_code
_entity_poly.pdbx_strand_id
1 'polypeptide(L)'
;MIRRTIEQSTRSAASVAVLAATALAAGLFAYQFDGSREVESRILTAESRNTSSLARLRAQHAALKQQLASYAPTGAYIVVDTARNRLYVKRREAVLLDAVVSTGSGTILDNPDQPERRWVFDTPRGAFAVQSKLVNPVWVKPDWAFLEEGRMIPATAAERVEAGILGEYAFGFGNGYFIHGTLYTRMLGKNVTHGCIRLNDDDLRTVNRLADIGTPLIIF
;
A
#
# COMPACT_ATOMS: atom_id res chain seq x y z
N MET A 1 100.31 20.14 -3.06
CA MET A 1 99.21 21.10 -3.18
C MET A 1 97.98 20.49 -3.79
N ILE A 2 98.02 19.42 -4.57
CA ILE A 2 96.90 18.81 -5.35
C ILE A 2 95.88 18.00 -4.45
N ARG A 3 96.30 17.42 -3.38
CA ARG A 3 95.39 16.58 -2.52
C ARG A 3 94.31 17.39 -1.77
N ARG A 4 94.60 18.63 -1.35
CA ARG A 4 93.62 19.51 -0.64
C ARG A 4 92.48 20.01 -1.48
N THR A 5 92.72 20.19 -2.78
CA THR A 5 91.75 20.76 -3.73
C THR A 5 90.73 19.71 -4.14
N ILE A 6 91.04 18.40 -4.20
CA ILE A 6 90.13 17.30 -4.50
C ILE A 6 89.17 17.07 -3.35
N GLU A 7 89.65 17.14 -2.09
CA GLU A 7 88.82 16.89 -0.88
C GLU A 7 87.78 17.97 -0.62
N GLN A 8 88.11 19.25 -0.99
CA GLN A 8 87.14 20.36 -0.91
C GLN A 8 86.07 20.28 -1.98
N SER A 9 86.39 19.83 -3.18
CA SER A 9 85.46 19.69 -4.30
C SER A 9 84.42 18.52 -4.03
N THR A 10 84.90 17.42 -3.45
CA THR A 10 84.00 16.26 -3.11
C THR A 10 83.08 16.61 -1.95
N ARG A 11 83.53 17.36 -0.95
CA ARG A 11 82.66 17.80 0.16
C ARG A 11 81.63 18.80 -0.29
N SER A 12 81.93 19.70 -1.22
CA SER A 12 80.96 20.62 -1.78
C SER A 12 79.91 19.92 -2.63
N ALA A 13 80.28 18.92 -3.44
CA ALA A 13 79.34 18.14 -4.26
C ALA A 13 78.41 17.28 -3.39
N ALA A 14 78.94 16.68 -2.34
CA ALA A 14 78.13 15.90 -1.38
C ALA A 14 77.12 16.77 -0.62
N SER A 15 77.51 17.97 -0.20
CA SER A 15 76.58 18.92 0.47
C SER A 15 75.47 19.40 -0.45
N VAL A 16 75.75 19.68 -1.71
CA VAL A 16 74.73 20.06 -2.71
C VAL A 16 73.80 18.91 -3.01
N ALA A 17 74.28 17.69 -3.10
CA ALA A 17 73.45 16.49 -3.32
C ALA A 17 72.48 16.23 -2.13
N VAL A 18 72.96 16.40 -0.90
CA VAL A 18 72.11 16.23 0.31
C VAL A 18 71.04 17.33 0.36
N LEU A 19 71.36 18.56 0.07
CA LEU A 19 70.38 19.67 0.01
C LEU A 19 69.33 19.47 -1.07
N ALA A 20 69.72 19.01 -2.26
CA ALA A 20 68.79 18.68 -3.34
C ALA A 20 67.87 17.54 -2.99
N ALA A 21 68.39 16.48 -2.35
CA ALA A 21 67.58 15.33 -1.90
C ALA A 21 66.57 15.71 -0.80
N THR A 22 66.97 16.57 0.14
CA THR A 22 66.05 17.08 1.19
C THR A 22 64.96 17.99 0.63
N ALA A 23 65.29 18.84 -0.36
CA ALA A 23 64.33 19.70 -1.02
C ALA A 23 63.29 18.88 -1.85
N LEU A 24 63.76 17.83 -2.54
CA LEU A 24 62.89 16.91 -3.28
C LEU A 24 61.98 16.10 -2.34
N ALA A 25 62.48 15.61 -1.23
CA ALA A 25 61.68 14.91 -0.22
C ALA A 25 60.64 15.82 0.44
N ALA A 26 61.02 17.07 0.76
CA ALA A 26 60.12 18.07 1.30
C ALA A 26 59.02 18.45 0.26
N GLY A 27 59.35 18.59 -1.02
CA GLY A 27 58.42 18.86 -2.10
C GLY A 27 57.41 17.72 -2.32
N LEU A 28 57.91 16.47 -2.32
CA LEU A 28 57.04 15.28 -2.41
C LEU A 28 56.12 15.16 -1.20
N PHE A 29 56.61 15.40 0.02
CA PHE A 29 55.82 15.40 1.22
C PHE A 29 54.73 16.47 1.19
N ALA A 30 55.05 17.70 0.79
CA ALA A 30 54.11 18.79 0.66
C ALA A 30 53.03 18.46 -0.39
N TYR A 31 53.42 17.88 -1.53
CA TYR A 31 52.48 17.48 -2.59
C TYR A 31 51.53 16.38 -2.13
N GLN A 32 52.02 15.38 -1.41
CA GLN A 32 51.17 14.32 -0.84
C GLN A 32 50.21 14.86 0.23
N PHE A 33 50.70 15.80 1.06
CA PHE A 33 49.88 16.40 2.13
C PHE A 33 48.78 17.31 1.57
N ASP A 34 49.04 18.03 0.50
CA ASP A 34 48.07 18.90 -0.18
C ASP A 34 46.99 18.06 -0.89
N GLY A 35 47.40 16.98 -1.59
CA GLY A 35 46.48 16.03 -2.20
C GLY A 35 45.54 15.32 -1.18
N SER A 36 46.06 15.01 -0.01
CA SER A 36 45.25 14.41 1.07
C SER A 36 44.18 15.37 1.60
N ARG A 37 44.52 16.63 1.79
CA ARG A 37 43.58 17.69 2.21
C ARG A 37 42.49 17.94 1.18
N GLU A 38 42.83 17.91 -0.11
CA GLU A 38 41.84 18.10 -1.18
C GLU A 38 40.84 16.95 -1.22
N VAL A 39 41.28 15.69 -1.07
CA VAL A 39 40.42 14.50 -1.00
C VAL A 39 39.52 14.59 0.22
N GLU A 40 40.07 14.91 1.39
CA GLU A 40 39.28 15.03 2.63
C GLU A 40 38.19 16.12 2.52
N SER A 41 38.54 17.29 1.94
CA SER A 41 37.58 18.38 1.70
C SER A 41 36.48 17.98 0.75
N ARG A 42 36.77 17.20 -0.29
CA ARG A 42 35.78 16.67 -1.25
C ARG A 42 34.86 15.67 -0.59
N ILE A 43 35.39 14.77 0.26
CA ILE A 43 34.60 13.80 1.01
C ILE A 43 33.63 14.52 1.96
N LEU A 44 34.11 15.45 2.77
CA LEU A 44 33.29 16.24 3.70
C LEU A 44 32.20 17.04 2.97
N THR A 45 32.54 17.59 1.82
CA THR A 45 31.58 18.34 0.99
C THR A 45 30.50 17.41 0.39
N ALA A 46 30.89 16.22 -0.07
CA ALA A 46 29.97 15.21 -0.59
C ALA A 46 29.04 14.67 0.52
N GLU A 47 29.58 14.43 1.70
CA GLU A 47 28.84 13.98 2.87
C GLU A 47 27.84 15.04 3.36
N SER A 48 28.24 16.30 3.41
CA SER A 48 27.36 17.44 3.70
C SER A 48 26.23 17.60 2.68
N ARG A 49 26.52 17.44 1.38
CA ARG A 49 25.48 17.43 0.33
C ARG A 49 24.52 16.28 0.47
N ASN A 50 25.00 15.08 0.77
CA ASN A 50 24.16 13.90 0.98
C ASN A 50 23.26 14.05 2.20
N THR A 51 23.76 14.55 3.31
CA THR A 51 22.97 14.77 4.53
C THR A 51 21.91 15.85 4.31
N SER A 52 22.24 16.95 3.61
CA SER A 52 21.27 18.00 3.26
C SER A 52 20.20 17.49 2.28
N SER A 53 20.58 16.67 1.31
CA SER A 53 19.65 16.04 0.36
C SER A 53 18.69 15.08 1.06
N LEU A 54 19.19 14.25 1.97
CA LEU A 54 18.39 13.35 2.80
C LEU A 54 17.40 14.11 3.70
N ALA A 55 17.83 15.18 4.34
CA ALA A 55 16.97 16.03 5.16
C ALA A 55 15.84 16.65 4.31
N ARG A 56 16.17 17.15 3.12
CA ARG A 56 15.19 17.68 2.18
C ARG A 56 14.16 16.63 1.73
N LEU A 57 14.61 15.43 1.36
CA LEU A 57 13.74 14.34 0.94
C LEU A 57 12.80 13.89 2.08
N ARG A 58 13.30 13.79 3.30
CA ARG A 58 12.49 13.49 4.48
C ARG A 58 11.43 14.57 4.74
N ALA A 59 11.80 15.84 4.60
CA ALA A 59 10.84 16.94 4.74
C ALA A 59 9.77 16.91 3.66
N GLN A 60 10.14 16.67 2.40
CA GLN A 60 9.19 16.52 1.30
C GLN A 60 8.26 15.32 1.50
N HIS A 61 8.79 14.18 1.91
CA HIS A 61 7.99 12.99 2.22
C HIS A 61 6.99 13.26 3.35
N ALA A 62 7.43 13.92 4.42
CA ALA A 62 6.55 14.29 5.54
C ALA A 62 5.43 15.25 5.10
N ALA A 63 5.75 16.26 4.29
CA ALA A 63 4.78 17.21 3.75
C ALA A 63 3.75 16.53 2.84
N LEU A 64 4.20 15.67 1.91
CA LEU A 64 3.30 14.90 1.05
C LEU A 64 2.41 13.94 1.84
N LYS A 65 2.96 13.28 2.87
CA LYS A 65 2.19 12.43 3.76
C LYS A 65 1.11 13.21 4.51
N GLN A 66 1.44 14.39 5.00
CA GLN A 66 0.48 15.27 5.66
C GLN A 66 -0.61 15.76 4.68
N GLN A 67 -0.23 16.10 3.45
CA GLN A 67 -1.18 16.49 2.41
C GLN A 67 -2.12 15.33 2.05
N LEU A 68 -1.60 14.11 1.87
CA LEU A 68 -2.43 12.92 1.64
C LEU A 68 -3.39 12.65 2.81
N ALA A 69 -2.92 12.79 4.05
CA ALA A 69 -3.75 12.61 5.24
C ALA A 69 -4.90 13.64 5.32
N SER A 70 -4.73 14.83 4.74
CA SER A 70 -5.79 15.85 4.71
C SER A 70 -6.95 15.50 3.76
N TYR A 71 -6.74 14.62 2.79
CA TYR A 71 -7.79 14.12 1.90
C TYR A 71 -8.54 12.91 2.48
N ALA A 72 -8.01 12.28 3.54
CA ALA A 72 -8.69 11.17 4.17
C ALA A 72 -9.93 11.66 4.93
N PRO A 73 -11.04 10.87 4.95
CA PRO A 73 -12.20 11.18 5.76
C PRO A 73 -11.82 11.38 7.25
N THR A 74 -12.43 12.34 7.92
CA THR A 74 -12.17 12.60 9.35
C THR A 74 -12.74 11.53 10.27
N GLY A 75 -13.83 10.87 9.84
CA GLY A 75 -14.47 9.74 10.50
C GLY A 75 -13.85 8.39 10.16
N ALA A 76 -14.54 7.33 10.56
CA ALA A 76 -14.21 5.98 10.07
C ALA A 76 -14.57 5.86 8.59
N TYR A 77 -13.80 5.09 7.84
CA TYR A 77 -14.08 4.73 6.46
C TYR A 77 -13.63 3.29 6.18
N ILE A 78 -14.27 2.67 5.20
CA ILE A 78 -14.00 1.29 4.80
C ILE A 78 -13.21 1.29 3.50
N VAL A 79 -12.19 0.44 3.43
CA VAL A 79 -11.41 0.20 2.22
C VAL A 79 -11.44 -1.29 1.92
N VAL A 80 -11.76 -1.66 0.67
CA VAL A 80 -11.77 -3.05 0.21
C VAL A 80 -10.76 -3.22 -0.91
N ASP A 81 -9.78 -4.09 -0.68
CA ASP A 81 -8.81 -4.55 -1.67
C ASP A 81 -9.31 -5.88 -2.24
N THR A 82 -9.93 -5.83 -3.43
CA THR A 82 -10.51 -7.01 -4.10
C THR A 82 -9.44 -7.98 -4.60
N ALA A 83 -8.24 -7.49 -4.88
CA ALA A 83 -7.13 -8.32 -5.36
C ALA A 83 -6.52 -9.17 -4.23
N ARG A 84 -6.53 -8.64 -2.99
CA ARG A 84 -6.03 -9.35 -1.80
C ARG A 84 -7.14 -9.96 -0.95
N ASN A 85 -8.40 -9.72 -1.28
CA ASN A 85 -9.56 -10.12 -0.49
C ASN A 85 -9.47 -9.64 0.97
N ARG A 86 -9.19 -8.34 1.14
CA ARG A 86 -9.06 -7.68 2.44
C ARG A 86 -10.02 -6.51 2.57
N LEU A 87 -10.61 -6.39 3.76
CA LEU A 87 -11.38 -5.22 4.16
C LEU A 87 -10.70 -4.55 5.34
N TYR A 88 -10.50 -3.26 5.22
CA TYR A 88 -9.94 -2.42 6.28
C TYR A 88 -11.00 -1.41 6.74
N VAL A 89 -11.20 -1.30 8.05
CA VAL A 89 -11.84 -0.10 8.62
C VAL A 89 -10.74 0.80 9.13
N LYS A 90 -10.71 2.03 8.66
CA LYS A 90 -9.65 2.99 8.97
C LYS A 90 -10.23 4.27 9.56
N ARG A 91 -9.42 4.97 10.34
CA ARG A 91 -9.68 6.33 10.80
C ARG A 91 -8.38 7.12 10.69
N ARG A 92 -8.33 8.09 9.78
CA ARG A 92 -7.08 8.75 9.38
C ARG A 92 -6.02 7.72 8.96
N GLU A 93 -4.88 7.65 9.63
CA GLU A 93 -3.82 6.68 9.36
C GLU A 93 -3.99 5.35 10.11
N ALA A 94 -4.83 5.30 11.14
CA ALA A 94 -5.01 4.11 11.96
C ALA A 94 -5.87 3.06 11.24
N VAL A 95 -5.44 1.81 11.26
CA VAL A 95 -6.23 0.64 10.88
C VAL A 95 -6.92 0.11 12.13
N LEU A 96 -8.25 0.20 12.17
CA LEU A 96 -9.09 -0.24 13.28
C LEU A 96 -9.53 -1.71 13.12
N LEU A 97 -9.62 -2.17 11.88
CA LEU A 97 -9.91 -3.56 11.52
C LEU A 97 -9.13 -3.90 10.25
N ASP A 98 -8.61 -5.10 10.19
CA ASP A 98 -8.00 -5.73 9.02
C ASP A 98 -8.56 -7.15 8.89
N ALA A 99 -9.57 -7.33 8.03
CA ALA A 99 -10.36 -8.54 7.90
C ALA A 99 -10.13 -9.25 6.56
N VAL A 100 -10.18 -10.59 6.59
CA VAL A 100 -10.24 -11.40 5.37
C VAL A 100 -11.67 -11.43 4.86
N VAL A 101 -11.86 -11.13 3.58
CA VAL A 101 -13.17 -11.10 2.92
C VAL A 101 -13.22 -12.00 1.70
N SER A 102 -14.43 -12.30 1.22
CA SER A 102 -14.64 -12.83 -0.13
C SER A 102 -15.34 -11.77 -0.98
N THR A 103 -14.94 -11.68 -2.25
CA THR A 103 -15.46 -10.71 -3.21
C THR A 103 -15.97 -11.40 -4.47
N GLY A 104 -16.48 -10.66 -5.42
CA GLY A 104 -17.06 -11.15 -6.68
C GLY A 104 -16.12 -12.07 -7.45
N SER A 105 -16.70 -13.11 -8.04
CA SER A 105 -15.96 -14.13 -8.80
C SER A 105 -15.50 -13.64 -10.17
N GLY A 106 -16.14 -12.60 -10.70
CA GLY A 106 -15.94 -12.16 -12.09
C GLY A 106 -16.60 -13.08 -13.13
N THR A 107 -17.30 -14.12 -12.70
CA THR A 107 -18.01 -15.04 -13.63
C THR A 107 -19.21 -14.34 -14.28
N ILE A 108 -19.61 -14.85 -15.44
CA ILE A 108 -20.74 -14.34 -16.20
C ILE A 108 -21.81 -15.43 -16.26
N LEU A 109 -23.05 -15.06 -15.97
CA LEU A 109 -24.22 -15.89 -16.16
C LEU A 109 -25.13 -15.27 -17.21
N ASP A 110 -25.34 -15.97 -18.30
CA ASP A 110 -26.30 -15.58 -19.34
C ASP A 110 -27.70 -16.13 -19.00
N ASN A 111 -28.73 -15.34 -19.28
CA ASN A 111 -30.09 -15.82 -19.12
C ASN A 111 -30.47 -16.68 -20.36
N PRO A 112 -30.80 -17.98 -20.19
CA PRO A 112 -31.11 -18.84 -21.32
C PRO A 112 -32.36 -18.41 -22.07
N ASP A 113 -33.33 -17.78 -21.40
CA ASP A 113 -34.60 -17.33 -21.99
C ASP A 113 -34.53 -15.90 -22.52
N GLN A 114 -33.54 -15.11 -22.15
CA GLN A 114 -33.33 -13.70 -22.53
C GLN A 114 -31.84 -13.45 -22.79
N PRO A 115 -31.31 -13.77 -23.97
CA PRO A 115 -29.88 -13.71 -24.26
C PRO A 115 -29.24 -12.31 -24.12
N GLU A 116 -30.07 -11.26 -24.19
CA GLU A 116 -29.64 -9.85 -23.96
C GLU A 116 -29.40 -9.57 -22.46
N ARG A 117 -29.93 -10.40 -21.58
CA ARG A 117 -29.81 -10.24 -20.12
C ARG A 117 -28.73 -11.16 -19.57
N ARG A 118 -27.65 -10.53 -19.09
CA ARG A 118 -26.54 -11.23 -18.43
C ARG A 118 -26.20 -10.59 -17.12
N TRP A 119 -25.65 -11.38 -16.20
CA TRP A 119 -25.11 -10.94 -14.93
C TRP A 119 -23.62 -11.15 -14.91
N VAL A 120 -22.89 -10.11 -14.50
CA VAL A 120 -21.45 -10.17 -14.23
C VAL A 120 -21.30 -10.13 -12.73
N PHE A 121 -20.72 -11.17 -12.14
CA PHE A 121 -20.62 -11.35 -10.69
C PHE A 121 -19.33 -10.69 -10.16
N ASP A 122 -19.16 -9.41 -10.45
CA ASP A 122 -18.00 -8.64 -10.01
C ASP A 122 -18.37 -7.72 -8.84
N THR A 123 -17.43 -7.52 -7.91
CA THR A 123 -17.59 -6.49 -6.88
C THR A 123 -17.28 -5.13 -7.53
N PRO A 124 -18.22 -4.17 -7.50
CA PRO A 124 -18.02 -2.90 -8.17
C PRO A 124 -16.88 -2.12 -7.50
N ARG A 125 -15.99 -1.54 -8.33
CA ARG A 125 -14.89 -0.71 -7.88
C ARG A 125 -15.26 0.75 -7.93
N GLY A 126 -14.69 1.54 -7.01
CA GLY A 126 -14.95 2.98 -6.94
C GLY A 126 -15.16 3.49 -5.53
N ALA A 127 -15.73 4.69 -5.44
CA ALA A 127 -16.09 5.34 -4.18
C ALA A 127 -17.60 5.23 -3.94
N PHE A 128 -17.97 4.70 -2.80
CA PHE A 128 -19.33 4.47 -2.33
C PHE A 128 -19.50 5.03 -0.91
N ALA A 129 -20.69 4.87 -0.38
CA ALA A 129 -20.98 5.04 1.04
C ALA A 129 -21.95 3.96 1.50
N VAL A 130 -21.91 3.63 2.77
CA VAL A 130 -22.93 2.78 3.40
C VAL A 130 -24.28 3.49 3.31
N GLN A 131 -25.24 2.90 2.60
CA GLN A 131 -26.58 3.46 2.38
C GLN A 131 -27.63 2.89 3.34
N SER A 132 -27.43 1.64 3.77
CA SER A 132 -28.31 0.96 4.71
C SER A 132 -27.53 0.08 5.67
N LYS A 133 -28.07 -0.07 6.88
CA LYS A 133 -27.51 -0.92 7.94
C LYS A 133 -28.65 -1.77 8.49
N LEU A 134 -28.61 -3.04 8.15
CA LEU A 134 -29.69 -4.01 8.46
C LEU A 134 -29.25 -4.94 9.58
N VAL A 135 -30.17 -5.27 10.47
CA VAL A 135 -30.00 -6.23 11.57
C VAL A 135 -30.87 -7.46 11.26
N ASN A 136 -30.28 -8.64 11.37
CA ASN A 136 -30.93 -9.90 11.01
C ASN A 136 -31.59 -9.85 9.62
N PRO A 137 -30.82 -9.47 8.59
CA PRO A 137 -31.35 -9.28 7.24
C PRO A 137 -31.84 -10.61 6.66
N VAL A 138 -32.88 -10.52 5.84
CA VAL A 138 -33.30 -11.62 4.97
C VAL A 138 -32.77 -11.40 3.57
N TRP A 139 -32.37 -12.46 2.90
CA TRP A 139 -31.96 -12.40 1.50
C TRP A 139 -33.17 -12.61 0.59
N VAL A 140 -33.45 -11.63 -0.24
CA VAL A 140 -34.43 -11.78 -1.32
C VAL A 140 -33.66 -12.25 -2.55
N LYS A 141 -33.79 -13.54 -2.88
CA LYS A 141 -33.08 -14.19 -3.99
C LYS A 141 -33.42 -13.50 -5.32
N PRO A 142 -32.44 -12.99 -6.06
CA PRO A 142 -32.65 -12.46 -7.39
C PRO A 142 -32.83 -13.59 -8.42
N ASP A 143 -33.27 -13.25 -9.61
CA ASP A 143 -33.55 -14.22 -10.69
C ASP A 143 -32.36 -15.12 -11.00
N TRP A 144 -31.15 -14.56 -11.05
CA TRP A 144 -29.93 -15.30 -11.35
C TRP A 144 -29.69 -16.46 -10.37
N ALA A 145 -30.07 -16.32 -9.09
CA ALA A 145 -29.85 -17.36 -8.11
C ALA A 145 -30.70 -18.61 -8.37
N PHE A 146 -31.91 -18.43 -8.91
CA PHE A 146 -32.75 -19.54 -9.33
C PHE A 146 -32.23 -20.20 -10.60
N LEU A 147 -31.79 -19.38 -11.58
CA LEU A 147 -31.22 -19.90 -12.82
C LEU A 147 -29.92 -20.70 -12.57
N GLU A 148 -29.05 -20.24 -11.69
CA GLU A 148 -27.83 -20.93 -11.33
C GLU A 148 -28.11 -22.27 -10.62
N GLU A 149 -29.19 -22.34 -9.84
CA GLU A 149 -29.69 -23.56 -9.20
C GLU A 149 -30.47 -24.48 -10.16
N GLY A 150 -30.68 -24.08 -11.42
CA GLY A 150 -31.54 -24.81 -12.38
C GLY A 150 -33.01 -24.86 -11.97
N ARG A 151 -33.49 -23.88 -11.24
CA ARG A 151 -34.87 -23.78 -10.72
C ARG A 151 -35.67 -22.73 -11.46
N MET A 152 -36.98 -22.93 -11.47
CA MET A 152 -37.91 -21.91 -11.98
C MET A 152 -37.89 -20.66 -11.10
N ILE A 153 -37.97 -19.49 -11.71
CA ILE A 153 -38.06 -18.21 -11.01
C ILE A 153 -39.44 -18.03 -10.42
N PRO A 154 -39.60 -17.92 -9.09
CA PRO A 154 -40.89 -17.76 -8.45
C PRO A 154 -41.55 -16.42 -8.84
N ALA A 155 -42.86 -16.47 -9.01
CA ALA A 155 -43.67 -15.29 -9.32
C ALA A 155 -43.87 -14.37 -8.11
N THR A 156 -43.83 -14.89 -6.89
CA THR A 156 -44.10 -14.13 -5.66
C THR A 156 -42.83 -13.80 -4.92
N ALA A 157 -42.75 -12.61 -4.31
CA ALA A 157 -41.60 -12.18 -3.50
C ALA A 157 -41.43 -13.07 -2.25
N ALA A 158 -42.51 -13.61 -1.70
CA ALA A 158 -42.46 -14.46 -0.49
C ALA A 158 -41.66 -15.74 -0.71
N GLU A 159 -41.73 -16.34 -1.91
CA GLU A 159 -41.01 -17.58 -2.26
C GLU A 159 -39.50 -17.32 -2.53
N ARG A 160 -39.10 -16.08 -2.56
CA ARG A 160 -37.70 -15.65 -2.81
C ARG A 160 -36.94 -15.38 -1.52
N VAL A 161 -37.63 -15.33 -0.37
CA VAL A 161 -37.01 -14.91 0.90
C VAL A 161 -36.30 -16.07 1.56
N GLU A 162 -35.03 -15.82 1.94
CA GLU A 162 -34.18 -16.76 2.67
C GLU A 162 -33.54 -16.09 3.86
N ALA A 163 -33.77 -16.62 5.07
CA ALA A 163 -33.24 -16.05 6.30
C ALA A 163 -31.90 -16.68 6.67
N GLY A 164 -31.07 -15.93 7.41
CA GLY A 164 -29.80 -16.40 7.98
C GLY A 164 -28.59 -16.46 7.02
N ILE A 165 -28.81 -16.29 5.72
CA ILE A 165 -27.74 -16.37 4.71
C ILE A 165 -26.75 -15.19 4.78
N LEU A 166 -27.24 -14.02 5.19
CA LEU A 166 -26.46 -12.76 5.20
C LEU A 166 -25.77 -12.49 6.55
N GLY A 167 -25.93 -13.40 7.54
CA GLY A 167 -25.41 -13.20 8.90
C GLY A 167 -26.22 -12.20 9.71
N GLU A 168 -25.65 -11.71 10.83
CA GLU A 168 -26.36 -10.84 11.78
C GLU A 168 -26.57 -9.41 11.24
N TYR A 169 -25.71 -8.95 10.34
CA TYR A 169 -25.72 -7.58 9.79
C TYR A 169 -25.49 -7.58 8.30
N ALA A 170 -26.08 -6.59 7.62
CA ALA A 170 -25.76 -6.29 6.23
C ALA A 170 -25.70 -4.78 6.01
N PHE A 171 -24.64 -4.32 5.33
CA PHE A 171 -24.40 -2.92 4.98
C PHE A 171 -24.55 -2.77 3.47
N GLY A 172 -25.66 -2.18 3.02
CA GLY A 172 -25.89 -1.91 1.61
C GLY A 172 -25.10 -0.70 1.14
N PHE A 173 -24.49 -0.81 -0.04
CA PHE A 173 -23.74 0.31 -0.64
C PHE A 173 -24.19 0.66 -2.07
N GLY A 174 -25.36 0.17 -2.47
CA GLY A 174 -26.00 0.48 -3.75
C GLY A 174 -26.19 -0.74 -4.63
N ASN A 175 -27.16 -0.64 -5.54
CA ASN A 175 -27.45 -1.62 -6.60
C ASN A 175 -27.60 -3.08 -6.10
N GLY A 176 -28.08 -3.28 -4.86
CA GLY A 176 -28.24 -4.61 -4.28
C GLY A 176 -26.95 -5.25 -3.76
N TYR A 177 -25.84 -4.53 -3.72
CA TYR A 177 -24.59 -5.01 -3.14
C TYR A 177 -24.51 -4.72 -1.64
N PHE A 178 -23.98 -5.71 -0.92
CA PHE A 178 -23.86 -5.64 0.55
C PHE A 178 -22.47 -6.09 1.01
N ILE A 179 -22.06 -5.52 2.15
CA ILE A 179 -21.06 -6.12 3.04
C ILE A 179 -21.86 -6.90 4.08
N HIS A 180 -21.67 -8.23 4.21
CA HIS A 180 -22.50 -9.08 5.06
C HIS A 180 -21.73 -10.30 5.58
N GLY A 181 -22.33 -11.07 6.50
CA GLY A 181 -21.78 -12.30 7.03
C GLY A 181 -21.86 -13.49 6.07
N THR A 182 -21.28 -14.62 6.46
CA THR A 182 -21.33 -15.84 5.68
C THR A 182 -21.31 -17.08 6.56
N LEU A 183 -22.12 -18.07 6.21
CA LEU A 183 -22.04 -19.43 6.77
C LEU A 183 -20.83 -20.21 6.19
N TYR A 184 -20.30 -19.78 5.04
CA TYR A 184 -19.26 -20.49 4.30
C TYR A 184 -17.87 -19.91 4.58
N THR A 185 -17.44 -19.92 5.84
CA THR A 185 -16.17 -19.32 6.28
C THR A 185 -14.93 -19.91 5.60
N ARG A 186 -14.98 -21.16 5.12
CA ARG A 186 -13.92 -21.81 4.34
C ARG A 186 -13.65 -21.15 2.99
N MET A 187 -14.58 -20.33 2.51
CA MET A 187 -14.46 -19.62 1.24
C MET A 187 -13.91 -18.21 1.41
N LEU A 188 -13.69 -17.74 2.64
CA LEU A 188 -13.08 -16.43 2.87
C LEU A 188 -11.67 -16.37 2.30
N GLY A 189 -11.32 -15.18 1.78
CA GLY A 189 -10.06 -14.96 1.09
C GLY A 189 -10.09 -15.29 -0.41
N LYS A 190 -11.25 -15.61 -0.98
CA LYS A 190 -11.41 -16.01 -2.38
C LYS A 190 -12.43 -15.12 -3.11
N ASN A 191 -12.24 -14.97 -4.42
CA ASN A 191 -13.19 -14.33 -5.32
C ASN A 191 -14.26 -15.36 -5.74
N VAL A 192 -15.33 -15.49 -4.96
CA VAL A 192 -16.35 -16.56 -5.11
C VAL A 192 -17.76 -16.05 -4.91
N THR A 193 -17.98 -14.74 -4.76
CA THR A 193 -19.32 -14.19 -4.54
C THR A 193 -19.92 -13.70 -5.86
N HIS A 194 -21.18 -13.33 -5.81
CA HIS A 194 -21.91 -12.71 -6.92
C HIS A 194 -21.81 -11.17 -6.88
N GLY A 195 -20.72 -10.65 -6.23
CA GLY A 195 -20.43 -9.22 -6.14
C GLY A 195 -20.52 -8.66 -4.72
N CYS A 196 -21.26 -9.26 -3.80
CA CYS A 196 -21.25 -8.88 -2.40
C CYS A 196 -19.90 -9.19 -1.72
N ILE A 197 -19.63 -8.50 -0.61
CA ILE A 197 -18.43 -8.66 0.20
C ILE A 197 -18.80 -9.46 1.46
N ARG A 198 -18.20 -10.63 1.64
CA ARG A 198 -18.53 -11.54 2.76
C ARG A 198 -17.42 -11.51 3.81
N LEU A 199 -17.83 -11.46 5.09
CA LEU A 199 -16.97 -11.54 6.27
C LEU A 199 -17.37 -12.70 7.17
N ASN A 200 -16.49 -13.05 8.12
CA ASN A 200 -16.89 -13.82 9.30
C ASN A 200 -17.72 -12.95 10.27
N ASP A 201 -18.38 -13.57 11.23
CA ASP A 201 -19.29 -12.88 12.14
C ASP A 201 -18.57 -11.92 13.10
N ASP A 202 -17.38 -12.25 13.58
CA ASP A 202 -16.65 -11.41 14.53
C ASP A 202 -16.15 -10.10 13.88
N ASP A 203 -15.62 -10.20 12.65
CA ASP A 203 -15.22 -9.04 11.86
C ASP A 203 -16.45 -8.21 11.47
N LEU A 204 -17.58 -8.87 11.11
CA LEU A 204 -18.83 -8.20 10.78
C LEU A 204 -19.39 -7.40 11.97
N ARG A 205 -19.36 -7.96 13.18
CA ARG A 205 -19.72 -7.24 14.41
C ARG A 205 -18.82 -6.05 14.65
N THR A 206 -17.52 -6.18 14.31
CA THR A 206 -16.57 -5.06 14.43
C THR A 206 -16.87 -3.97 13.42
N VAL A 207 -17.17 -4.32 12.15
CA VAL A 207 -17.67 -3.34 11.16
C VAL A 207 -18.93 -2.66 11.67
N ASN A 208 -19.87 -3.41 12.28
CA ASN A 208 -21.12 -2.85 12.82
C ASN A 208 -20.90 -1.82 13.94
N ARG A 209 -19.84 -1.98 14.75
CA ARG A 209 -19.49 -0.98 15.79
C ARG A 209 -18.80 0.27 15.24
N LEU A 210 -18.11 0.15 14.11
CA LEU A 210 -17.23 1.19 13.57
C LEU A 210 -17.82 1.96 12.40
N ALA A 211 -18.81 1.40 11.71
CA ALA A 211 -19.41 1.98 10.51
C ALA A 211 -20.92 2.23 10.70
N ASP A 212 -21.37 3.38 10.19
CA ASP A 212 -22.77 3.78 10.17
C ASP A 212 -23.20 4.18 8.76
N ILE A 213 -24.49 4.49 8.59
CA ILE A 213 -25.00 5.05 7.32
C ILE A 213 -24.23 6.34 7.02
N GLY A 214 -23.79 6.49 5.78
CA GLY A 214 -22.92 7.57 5.32
C GLY A 214 -21.42 7.29 5.47
N THR A 215 -21.00 6.19 6.12
CA THR A 215 -19.57 5.80 6.19
C THR A 215 -19.02 5.62 4.79
N PRO A 216 -17.94 6.35 4.42
CA PRO A 216 -17.30 6.20 3.10
C PRO A 216 -16.77 4.77 2.90
N LEU A 217 -16.94 4.25 1.68
CA LEU A 217 -16.48 2.94 1.26
C LEU A 217 -15.71 3.08 -0.07
N ILE A 218 -14.47 2.66 -0.08
CA ILE A 218 -13.59 2.68 -1.25
C ILE A 218 -13.27 1.24 -1.63
N ILE A 219 -13.52 0.85 -2.87
CA ILE A 219 -13.29 -0.51 -3.40
C ILE A 219 -12.37 -0.42 -4.62
N PHE A 220 -11.25 -1.18 -4.65
CA PHE A 220 -10.28 -1.21 -5.75
C PHE A 220 -9.72 -2.62 -6.01
#